data_6bf533e0b514fd46f32d6e1083a341a8
#
_entry.id   6bf533e0b514fd46f32d6e1083a341a8
#
_cell.length_a   1.000
_cell.length_b   1.000
_cell.length_c   1.000
_cell.angle_alpha   90.00
_cell.angle_beta   90.00
_cell.angle_gamma   90.00
#
_symmetry.space_group_name_H-M   'P 1'
#
loop_
_entity.id
_entity.type
_entity.pdbx_description
1 polymer ?
#
loop_
_entity_poly.entity_id
_entity_poly.type
_entity_poly.pdbx_seq_one_letter_code
_entity_poly.pdbx_strand_id
1 'polypeptide(L)'
;MSKLDSGQHQKAIPHAQNKAFKPKNDSPQRQSNMSQHYDAFSKWLHWIMAVIIIYATIAGYGMLFVMDMPQLFHVLSTLNMSFATIASVLLIVRWGWSFFRKTPELPSTIPRTQKSIAKLAHGTIYLVMFVVFVSGFLMLKHEYPFFWLFTIPNPISNAEVNEFFFMVHRVGCATLATLVALHVAAALKHHFVSKNDVLRSMALSTSKQN
;
A
#
# COMPACT_ATOMS: atom_id res chain seq x y z
N MET A 1 -61.78 -30.05 73.80
CA MET A 1 -62.71 -29.39 72.88
C MET A 1 -62.22 -27.99 72.68
N SER A 2 -62.15 -27.58 71.48
CA SER A 2 -61.96 -26.27 70.88
C SER A 2 -60.67 -26.07 70.13
N LYS A 3 -60.78 -26.09 68.86
CA LYS A 3 -59.81 -25.75 67.82
C LYS A 3 -59.52 -24.27 67.87
N LEU A 4 -58.26 -23.86 67.78
CA LEU A 4 -57.82 -22.53 67.41
C LEU A 4 -57.06 -22.62 66.08
N ASP A 5 -57.71 -22.08 65.10
CA ASP A 5 -57.22 -21.92 63.78
C ASP A 5 -56.34 -20.63 63.72
N SER A 6 -55.08 -20.75 63.42
CA SER A 6 -54.17 -19.59 63.24
C SER A 6 -53.75 -19.50 61.80
N GLY A 7 -54.55 -18.74 61.01
CA GLY A 7 -54.22 -18.37 59.64
C GLY A 7 -52.98 -17.51 59.58
N GLN A 8 -51.93 -18.03 58.98
CA GLN A 8 -50.76 -17.25 58.62
C GLN A 8 -50.95 -16.60 57.24
N HIS A 9 -51.11 -15.31 57.27
CA HIS A 9 -51.03 -14.47 56.04
C HIS A 9 -49.58 -14.45 55.54
N GLN A 10 -49.27 -15.29 54.55
CA GLN A 10 -48.03 -15.25 53.81
C GLN A 10 -48.06 -14.12 52.78
N LYS A 11 -47.42 -12.99 53.10
CA LYS A 11 -47.22 -11.88 52.15
C LYS A 11 -46.36 -12.35 50.98
N ALA A 12 -46.92 -12.43 49.80
CA ALA A 12 -46.21 -12.67 48.57
C ALA A 12 -45.25 -11.50 48.28
N ILE A 13 -43.95 -11.82 48.20
CA ILE A 13 -42.89 -10.91 47.77
C ILE A 13 -42.98 -10.83 46.24
N PRO A 14 -43.04 -9.63 45.62
CA PRO A 14 -43.06 -9.53 44.17
C PRO A 14 -41.70 -10.00 43.63
N HIS A 15 -41.71 -10.99 42.74
CA HIS A 15 -40.56 -11.40 41.96
C HIS A 15 -40.03 -10.19 41.15
N ALA A 16 -38.88 -9.63 41.60
CA ALA A 16 -38.10 -8.73 40.82
C ALA A 16 -37.68 -9.46 39.53
N GLN A 17 -38.24 -9.06 38.41
CA GLN A 17 -37.83 -9.51 37.09
C GLN A 17 -36.35 -9.17 36.92
N ASN A 18 -35.50 -10.16 37.07
CA ASN A 18 -34.08 -10.12 36.75
C ASN A 18 -34.01 -9.99 35.20
N LYS A 19 -33.99 -8.73 34.69
CA LYS A 19 -33.64 -8.47 33.31
C LYS A 19 -32.22 -8.93 33.12
N ALA A 20 -32.06 -10.19 32.72
CA ALA A 20 -30.80 -10.74 32.28
C ALA A 20 -30.23 -9.80 31.21
N PHE A 21 -29.11 -9.17 31.55
CA PHE A 21 -28.32 -8.38 30.60
C PHE A 21 -27.89 -9.34 29.50
N LYS A 22 -28.61 -9.30 28.37
CA LYS A 22 -28.23 -10.02 27.15
C LYS A 22 -26.99 -9.32 26.61
N PRO A 23 -25.81 -9.94 26.65
CA PRO A 23 -24.64 -9.34 26.01
C PRO A 23 -25.01 -9.13 24.55
N LYS A 24 -24.81 -7.91 24.08
CA LYS A 24 -25.01 -7.54 22.67
C LYS A 24 -24.05 -8.41 21.86
N ASN A 25 -24.58 -9.49 21.30
CA ASN A 25 -23.84 -10.35 20.39
C ASN A 25 -23.41 -9.48 19.22
N ASP A 26 -22.21 -8.93 19.31
CA ASP A 26 -21.53 -8.37 18.16
C ASP A 26 -21.35 -9.53 17.18
N SER A 27 -22.26 -9.57 16.21
CA SER A 27 -22.35 -10.66 15.25
C SER A 27 -20.98 -10.89 14.61
N PRO A 28 -20.54 -12.16 14.44
CA PRO A 28 -19.27 -12.49 13.80
C PRO A 28 -19.08 -11.85 12.42
N GLN A 29 -20.18 -11.50 11.75
CA GLN A 29 -20.21 -10.78 10.48
C GLN A 29 -19.66 -9.33 10.58
N ARG A 30 -19.82 -8.63 11.70
CA ARG A 30 -19.29 -7.28 11.87
C ARG A 30 -17.76 -7.30 12.06
N GLN A 31 -17.23 -8.32 12.70
CA GLN A 31 -15.78 -8.53 12.84
C GLN A 31 -15.14 -9.01 11.52
N SER A 32 -15.84 -9.85 10.74
CA SER A 32 -15.34 -10.30 9.44
C SER A 32 -15.27 -9.18 8.39
N ASN A 33 -16.18 -8.21 8.44
CA ASN A 33 -16.18 -7.07 7.51
C ASN A 33 -15.09 -6.03 7.85
N MET A 34 -14.66 -5.93 9.11
CA MET A 34 -13.57 -5.00 9.49
C MET A 34 -12.19 -5.48 9.06
N SER A 35 -11.99 -6.76 8.77
CA SER A 35 -10.70 -7.33 8.36
C SER A 35 -10.45 -7.31 6.85
N GLN A 36 -11.43 -6.93 6.02
CA GLN A 36 -11.36 -7.00 4.56
C GLN A 36 -10.70 -5.80 3.89
N HIS A 37 -10.45 -4.71 4.59
CA HIS A 37 -9.89 -3.50 4.02
C HIS A 37 -8.53 -3.17 4.65
N TYR A 38 -7.61 -2.71 3.80
CA TYR A 38 -6.36 -2.12 4.28
C TYR A 38 -6.65 -0.83 5.05
N ASP A 39 -5.80 -0.51 6.03
CA ASP A 39 -5.84 0.75 6.75
C ASP A 39 -5.66 1.95 5.80
N ALA A 40 -6.24 3.09 6.15
CA ALA A 40 -6.23 4.28 5.31
C ALA A 40 -4.80 4.74 4.96
N PHE A 41 -3.87 4.65 5.92
CA PHE A 41 -2.48 5.02 5.72
C PHE A 41 -1.79 4.16 4.67
N SER A 42 -1.98 2.82 4.70
CA SER A 42 -1.45 1.91 3.66
C SER A 42 -2.01 2.22 2.27
N LYS A 43 -3.29 2.58 2.17
CA LYS A 43 -3.92 2.97 0.90
C LYS A 43 -3.32 4.26 0.35
N TRP A 44 -3.20 5.30 1.18
CA TRP A 44 -2.59 6.56 0.79
C TRP A 44 -1.15 6.40 0.33
N LEU A 45 -0.31 5.70 1.12
CA LEU A 45 1.06 5.40 0.74
C LEU A 45 1.15 4.64 -0.60
N HIS A 46 0.24 3.68 -0.81
CA HIS A 46 0.21 2.94 -2.07
C HIS A 46 -0.06 3.85 -3.26
N TRP A 47 -1.12 4.65 -3.20
CA TRP A 47 -1.53 5.49 -4.31
C TRP A 47 -0.55 6.62 -4.60
N ILE A 48 -0.01 7.27 -3.57
CA ILE A 48 1.04 8.29 -3.75
C ILE A 48 2.26 7.68 -4.45
N MET A 49 2.76 6.53 -3.98
CA MET A 49 3.87 5.84 -4.62
C MET A 49 3.55 5.40 -6.04
N ALA A 50 2.34 4.89 -6.29
CA ALA A 50 1.93 4.47 -7.63
C ALA A 50 1.96 5.65 -8.61
N VAL A 51 1.42 6.81 -8.22
CA VAL A 51 1.45 8.02 -9.05
C VAL A 51 2.88 8.48 -9.33
N ILE A 52 3.74 8.51 -8.29
CA ILE A 52 5.14 8.93 -8.47
C ILE A 52 5.90 7.96 -9.38
N ILE A 53 5.73 6.65 -9.22
CA ILE A 53 6.43 5.65 -10.03
C ILE A 53 5.98 5.70 -11.49
N ILE A 54 4.68 5.84 -11.73
CA ILE A 54 4.14 5.99 -13.09
C ILE A 54 4.69 7.27 -13.74
N TYR A 55 4.63 8.40 -13.01
CA TYR A 55 5.21 9.66 -13.46
C TYR A 55 6.70 9.51 -13.78
N ALA A 56 7.50 8.96 -12.85
CA ALA A 56 8.94 8.81 -13.01
C ALA A 56 9.28 7.90 -14.20
N THR A 57 8.49 6.86 -14.44
CA THR A 57 8.64 5.98 -15.61
C THR A 57 8.38 6.74 -16.90
N ILE A 58 7.27 7.48 -16.98
CA ILE A 58 6.92 8.26 -18.17
C ILE A 58 7.95 9.36 -18.42
N ALA A 59 8.33 10.12 -17.39
CA ALA A 59 9.32 11.19 -17.48
C ALA A 59 10.70 10.64 -17.85
N GLY A 60 11.13 9.52 -17.24
CA GLY A 60 12.41 8.88 -17.50
C GLY A 60 12.57 8.45 -18.97
N TYR A 61 11.56 7.77 -19.51
CA TYR A 61 11.56 7.43 -20.95
C TYR A 61 11.31 8.64 -21.84
N GLY A 62 10.49 9.59 -21.40
CA GLY A 62 10.22 10.83 -22.11
C GLY A 62 11.45 11.69 -22.31
N MET A 63 12.40 11.68 -21.37
CA MET A 63 13.68 12.40 -21.51
C MET A 63 14.49 11.96 -22.75
N LEU A 64 14.31 10.72 -23.22
CA LEU A 64 14.98 10.24 -24.44
C LEU A 64 14.53 10.99 -25.70
N PHE A 65 13.33 11.54 -25.72
CA PHE A 65 12.76 12.25 -26.85
C PHE A 65 13.04 13.77 -26.83
N VAL A 66 13.58 14.28 -25.73
CA VAL A 66 13.81 15.72 -25.53
C VAL A 66 15.28 16.04 -25.23
N MET A 67 16.19 15.12 -25.56
CA MET A 67 17.64 15.33 -25.35
C MET A 67 18.19 16.58 -26.09
N ASP A 68 17.57 16.93 -27.21
CA ASP A 68 17.93 18.12 -27.99
C ASP A 68 17.31 19.42 -27.46
N MET A 69 16.51 19.33 -26.37
CA MET A 69 15.84 20.45 -25.71
C MET A 69 16.37 20.64 -24.28
N PRO A 70 17.54 21.30 -24.08
CA PRO A 70 18.24 21.32 -22.79
C PRO A 70 17.39 21.80 -21.61
N GLN A 71 16.56 22.82 -21.83
CA GLN A 71 15.70 23.39 -20.80
C GLN A 71 14.62 22.39 -20.36
N LEU A 72 13.95 21.74 -21.31
CA LEU A 72 12.91 20.75 -21.03
C LEU A 72 13.51 19.50 -20.36
N PHE A 73 14.65 19.05 -20.88
CA PHE A 73 15.40 17.93 -20.25
C PHE A 73 15.77 18.25 -18.82
N HIS A 74 16.28 19.47 -18.54
CA HIS A 74 16.65 19.90 -17.19
C HIS A 74 15.44 19.90 -16.24
N VAL A 75 14.29 20.43 -16.68
CA VAL A 75 13.06 20.44 -15.88
C VAL A 75 12.59 19.00 -15.58
N LEU A 76 12.51 18.15 -16.60
CA LEU A 76 12.07 16.76 -16.44
C LEU A 76 13.02 15.96 -15.53
N SER A 77 14.33 16.11 -15.70
CA SER A 77 15.33 15.42 -14.88
C SER A 77 15.28 15.88 -13.43
N THR A 78 15.18 17.19 -13.17
CA THR A 78 15.05 17.75 -11.81
C THR A 78 13.81 17.21 -11.10
N LEU A 79 12.66 17.25 -11.76
CA LEU A 79 11.41 16.73 -11.20
C LEU A 79 11.50 15.22 -10.97
N ASN A 80 12.03 14.48 -11.95
CA ASN A 80 12.17 13.03 -11.84
C ASN A 80 13.04 12.61 -10.66
N MET A 81 14.20 13.23 -10.49
CA MET A 81 15.11 12.97 -9.36
C MET A 81 14.49 13.37 -8.03
N SER A 82 13.81 14.53 -7.98
CA SER A 82 13.16 15.01 -6.76
C SER A 82 12.02 14.09 -6.32
N PHE A 83 11.15 13.67 -7.24
CA PHE A 83 10.09 12.71 -6.93
C PHE A 83 10.64 11.32 -6.59
N ALA A 84 11.70 10.86 -7.25
CA ALA A 84 12.35 9.58 -6.91
C ALA A 84 12.94 9.63 -5.49
N THR A 85 13.49 10.76 -5.07
CA THR A 85 13.97 10.96 -3.68
C THR A 85 12.83 10.86 -2.68
N ILE A 86 11.70 11.50 -2.93
CA ILE A 86 10.49 11.33 -2.08
C ILE A 86 10.04 9.89 -2.06
N ALA A 87 9.96 9.24 -3.23
CA ALA A 87 9.50 7.86 -3.32
C ALA A 87 10.44 6.88 -2.60
N SER A 88 11.75 7.13 -2.56
CA SER A 88 12.70 6.30 -1.81
C SER A 88 12.44 6.36 -0.29
N VAL A 89 12.15 7.54 0.24
CA VAL A 89 11.75 7.71 1.66
C VAL A 89 10.41 7.02 1.92
N LEU A 90 9.43 7.22 1.03
CA LEU A 90 8.12 6.57 1.16
C LEU A 90 8.21 5.04 1.06
N LEU A 91 9.16 4.50 0.29
CA LEU A 91 9.42 3.06 0.23
C LEU A 91 9.86 2.52 1.59
N ILE A 92 10.78 3.21 2.26
CA ILE A 92 11.26 2.84 3.59
C ILE A 92 10.11 2.90 4.60
N VAL A 93 9.34 3.99 4.60
CA VAL A 93 8.17 4.15 5.47
C VAL A 93 7.15 3.04 5.22
N ARG A 94 6.84 2.74 3.96
CA ARG A 94 5.88 1.70 3.59
C ARG A 94 6.35 0.31 3.97
N TRP A 95 7.64 0.04 3.78
CA TRP A 95 8.25 -1.23 4.19
C TRP A 95 8.23 -1.38 5.71
N GLY A 96 8.66 -0.36 6.46
CA GLY A 96 8.59 -0.33 7.93
C GLY A 96 7.15 -0.50 8.44
N TRP A 97 6.19 0.23 7.83
CA TRP A 97 4.77 0.12 8.20
C TRP A 97 4.21 -1.28 7.99
N SER A 98 4.75 -2.03 7.03
CA SER A 98 4.30 -3.40 6.75
C SER A 98 4.47 -4.36 7.93
N PHE A 99 5.37 -4.09 8.88
CA PHE A 99 5.57 -4.90 10.09
C PHE A 99 4.52 -4.63 11.17
N PHE A 100 3.94 -3.43 11.18
CA PHE A 100 2.96 -3.01 12.20
C PHE A 100 1.52 -3.20 11.77
N ARG A 101 1.25 -3.22 10.46
CA ARG A 101 -0.11 -3.35 9.93
C ARG A 101 -0.63 -4.79 9.99
N LYS A 102 -1.92 -4.94 10.28
CA LYS A 102 -2.63 -6.19 10.05
C LYS A 102 -2.92 -6.32 8.55
N THR A 103 -2.41 -7.39 7.95
CA THR A 103 -2.69 -7.67 6.53
C THR A 103 -4.07 -8.31 6.42
N PRO A 104 -5.01 -7.77 5.63
CA PRO A 104 -6.29 -8.40 5.40
C PRO A 104 -6.12 -9.80 4.83
N GLU A 105 -6.90 -10.75 5.30
CA GLU A 105 -6.92 -12.09 4.73
C GLU A 105 -7.55 -12.03 3.33
N LEU A 106 -6.84 -12.60 2.37
CA LEU A 106 -7.40 -12.74 1.03
C LEU A 106 -8.59 -13.72 1.07
N PRO A 107 -9.68 -13.44 0.33
CA PRO A 107 -10.86 -14.30 0.29
C PRO A 107 -10.50 -15.77 0.11
N SER A 108 -11.23 -16.66 0.78
CA SER A 108 -11.03 -18.12 0.67
C SER A 108 -11.28 -18.65 -0.74
N THR A 109 -12.04 -17.92 -1.55
CA THR A 109 -12.30 -18.21 -2.96
C THR A 109 -11.07 -18.12 -3.85
N ILE A 110 -9.98 -17.43 -3.42
CA ILE A 110 -8.74 -17.31 -4.19
C ILE A 110 -7.85 -18.52 -3.90
N PRO A 111 -7.42 -19.27 -4.93
CA PRO A 111 -6.52 -20.41 -4.79
C PRO A 111 -5.21 -20.06 -4.09
N ARG A 112 -4.65 -21.00 -3.32
CA ARG A 112 -3.38 -20.79 -2.59
C ARG A 112 -2.23 -20.39 -3.51
N THR A 113 -2.17 -20.98 -4.71
CA THR A 113 -1.18 -20.64 -5.74
C THR A 113 -1.24 -19.17 -6.15
N GLN A 114 -2.43 -18.63 -6.39
CA GLN A 114 -2.60 -17.21 -6.74
C GLN A 114 -2.20 -16.29 -5.58
N LYS A 115 -2.49 -16.68 -4.34
CA LYS A 115 -2.04 -15.93 -3.13
C LYS A 115 -0.52 -15.90 -3.04
N SER A 116 0.16 -17.03 -3.33
CA SER A 116 1.62 -17.11 -3.33
C SER A 116 2.24 -16.28 -4.45
N ILE A 117 1.69 -16.34 -5.66
CA ILE A 117 2.14 -15.52 -6.80
C ILE A 117 1.97 -14.03 -6.48
N ALA A 118 0.85 -13.62 -5.90
CA ALA A 118 0.64 -12.23 -5.50
C ALA A 118 1.67 -11.75 -4.46
N LYS A 119 1.99 -12.58 -3.47
CA LYS A 119 3.04 -12.26 -2.49
C LYS A 119 4.42 -12.13 -3.14
N LEU A 120 4.75 -13.06 -4.03
CA LEU A 120 6.02 -13.04 -4.77
C LEU A 120 6.11 -11.79 -5.64
N ALA A 121 5.07 -11.48 -6.42
CA ALA A 121 5.02 -10.30 -7.28
C ALA A 121 5.22 -9.00 -6.48
N HIS A 122 4.54 -8.83 -5.34
CA HIS A 122 4.75 -7.66 -4.48
C HIS A 122 6.17 -7.62 -3.92
N GLY A 123 6.71 -8.75 -3.44
CA GLY A 123 8.09 -8.82 -2.94
C GLY A 123 9.11 -8.44 -4.02
N THR A 124 8.92 -8.94 -5.25
CA THR A 124 9.78 -8.60 -6.39
C THR A 124 9.69 -7.12 -6.77
N ILE A 125 8.47 -6.54 -6.79
CA ILE A 125 8.29 -5.10 -7.04
C ILE A 125 9.03 -4.27 -5.98
N TYR A 126 8.93 -4.60 -4.70
CA TYR A 126 9.65 -3.91 -3.64
C TYR A 126 11.17 -3.99 -3.81
N LEU A 127 11.70 -5.19 -4.13
CA LEU A 127 13.13 -5.40 -4.36
C LEU A 127 13.62 -4.58 -5.54
N VAL A 128 12.90 -4.64 -6.67
CA VAL A 128 13.28 -3.89 -7.88
C VAL A 128 13.18 -2.38 -7.66
N MET A 129 12.16 -1.89 -6.95
CA MET A 129 12.07 -0.47 -6.56
C MET A 129 13.30 -0.05 -5.73
N PHE A 130 13.69 -0.87 -4.74
CA PHE A 130 14.86 -0.60 -3.93
C PHE A 130 16.14 -0.51 -4.80
N VAL A 131 16.34 -1.47 -5.71
CA VAL A 131 17.48 -1.47 -6.64
C VAL A 131 17.46 -0.22 -7.54
N VAL A 132 16.29 0.14 -8.08
CA VAL A 132 16.14 1.33 -8.94
C VAL A 132 16.47 2.62 -8.18
N PHE A 133 15.99 2.80 -6.96
CA PHE A 133 16.25 4.01 -6.19
C PHE A 133 17.72 4.10 -5.76
N VAL A 134 18.30 3.01 -5.27
CA VAL A 134 19.70 2.98 -4.86
C VAL A 134 20.61 3.23 -6.06
N SER A 135 20.39 2.51 -7.18
CA SER A 135 21.20 2.69 -8.39
C SER A 135 21.01 4.08 -9.00
N GLY A 136 19.78 4.63 -8.96
CA GLY A 136 19.50 5.99 -9.42
C GLY A 136 20.28 7.05 -8.66
N PHE A 137 20.48 6.84 -7.35
CA PHE A 137 21.26 7.76 -6.54
C PHE A 137 22.78 7.58 -6.76
N LEU A 138 23.24 6.33 -6.89
CA LEU A 138 24.67 6.02 -7.07
C LEU A 138 25.18 6.29 -8.50
N MET A 139 24.32 6.38 -9.51
CA MET A 139 24.71 6.71 -10.88
C MET A 139 24.98 8.19 -11.11
N LEU A 140 24.63 9.07 -10.15
CA LEU A 140 24.77 10.52 -10.31
C LEU A 140 26.25 10.90 -10.42
N LYS A 141 26.60 11.61 -11.50
CA LYS A 141 27.94 12.15 -11.72
C LYS A 141 28.14 13.54 -11.10
N HIS A 142 27.03 14.24 -10.89
CA HIS A 142 26.97 15.61 -10.35
C HIS A 142 25.88 15.72 -9.31
N GLU A 143 25.95 16.77 -8.53
CA GLU A 143 24.89 17.18 -7.65
C GLU A 143 23.62 17.54 -8.44
N TYR A 144 22.44 17.47 -7.80
CA TYR A 144 21.18 17.82 -8.43
C TYR A 144 20.32 18.71 -7.54
N PRO A 145 19.54 19.65 -8.13
CA PRO A 145 18.64 20.49 -7.39
C PRO A 145 17.38 19.71 -7.00
N PHE A 146 17.08 19.69 -5.70
CA PHE A 146 15.83 19.12 -5.19
C PHE A 146 14.73 20.18 -5.31
N PHE A 147 13.84 20.01 -6.28
CA PHE A 147 12.79 20.99 -6.63
C PHE A 147 13.28 22.44 -6.72
N TRP A 148 14.54 22.66 -7.13
CA TRP A 148 15.20 23.99 -7.15
C TRP A 148 15.29 24.68 -5.80
N LEU A 149 15.01 24.01 -4.69
CA LEU A 149 15.05 24.57 -3.31
C LEU A 149 16.46 24.50 -2.73
N PHE A 150 17.12 23.39 -2.87
CA PHE A 150 18.49 23.14 -2.41
C PHE A 150 19.13 22.04 -3.26
N THR A 151 20.45 21.93 -3.15
CA THR A 151 21.22 20.96 -3.95
C THR A 151 21.57 19.75 -3.11
N ILE A 152 21.36 18.57 -3.64
CA ILE A 152 21.78 17.30 -3.04
C ILE A 152 23.08 16.86 -3.68
N PRO A 153 24.17 16.66 -2.89
CA PRO A 153 25.45 16.24 -3.43
C PRO A 153 25.40 14.82 -3.98
N ASN A 154 26.23 14.54 -4.98
CA ASN A 154 26.42 13.17 -5.46
C ASN A 154 27.18 12.33 -4.40
N PRO A 155 26.77 11.08 -4.17
CA PRO A 155 27.38 10.24 -3.14
C PRO A 155 28.73 9.66 -3.54
N ILE A 156 29.00 9.52 -4.84
CA ILE A 156 30.18 8.86 -5.39
C ILE A 156 30.71 9.64 -6.59
N SER A 157 32.01 10.01 -6.54
CA SER A 157 32.68 10.75 -7.62
C SER A 157 33.52 9.85 -8.55
N ASN A 158 33.33 8.53 -8.52
CA ASN A 158 34.05 7.59 -9.37
C ASN A 158 33.25 7.30 -10.64
N ALA A 159 33.79 7.66 -11.80
CA ALA A 159 33.11 7.54 -13.09
C ALA A 159 32.75 6.09 -13.47
N GLU A 160 33.60 5.11 -13.19
CA GLU A 160 33.34 3.70 -13.50
C GLU A 160 32.17 3.16 -12.65
N VAL A 161 32.15 3.52 -11.36
CA VAL A 161 31.06 3.15 -10.44
C VAL A 161 29.74 3.78 -10.87
N ASN A 162 29.76 5.07 -11.23
CA ASN A 162 28.55 5.74 -11.72
C ASN A 162 28.01 5.09 -13.00
N GLU A 163 28.88 4.70 -13.93
CA GLU A 163 28.49 4.03 -15.19
C GLU A 163 27.89 2.64 -14.94
N PHE A 164 28.50 1.87 -14.03
CA PHE A 164 27.96 0.59 -13.60
C PHE A 164 26.55 0.75 -13.04
N PHE A 165 26.32 1.70 -12.11
CA PHE A 165 25.01 1.94 -11.54
C PHE A 165 24.02 2.54 -12.54
N PHE A 166 24.49 3.30 -13.53
CA PHE A 166 23.64 3.74 -14.64
C PHE A 166 23.07 2.56 -15.43
N MET A 167 23.89 1.55 -15.72
CA MET A 167 23.41 0.33 -16.40
C MET A 167 22.42 -0.44 -15.52
N VAL A 168 22.73 -0.63 -14.24
CA VAL A 168 21.83 -1.28 -13.26
C VAL A 168 20.50 -0.54 -13.20
N HIS A 169 20.53 0.80 -13.15
CA HIS A 169 19.33 1.64 -13.11
C HIS A 169 18.48 1.47 -14.37
N ARG A 170 19.08 1.51 -15.56
CA ARG A 170 18.34 1.33 -16.82
C ARG A 170 17.64 -0.02 -16.90
N VAL A 171 18.33 -1.10 -16.59
CA VAL A 171 17.77 -2.45 -16.55
C VAL A 171 16.69 -2.54 -15.48
N GLY A 172 16.94 -1.99 -14.30
CA GLY A 172 16.00 -1.93 -13.20
C GLY A 172 14.72 -1.18 -13.56
N CYS A 173 14.83 -0.03 -14.22
CA CYS A 173 13.67 0.75 -14.67
C CYS A 173 12.82 -0.03 -15.69
N ALA A 174 13.44 -0.70 -16.67
CA ALA A 174 12.72 -1.52 -17.64
C ALA A 174 12.00 -2.68 -16.96
N THR A 175 12.67 -3.35 -16.02
CA THR A 175 12.09 -4.42 -15.22
C THR A 175 10.93 -3.92 -14.36
N LEU A 176 11.10 -2.78 -13.68
CA LEU A 176 10.05 -2.17 -12.86
C LEU A 176 8.82 -1.78 -13.69
N ALA A 177 9.03 -1.14 -14.85
CA ALA A 177 7.94 -0.77 -15.75
C ALA A 177 7.13 -2.00 -16.19
N THR A 178 7.80 -3.09 -16.54
CA THR A 178 7.17 -4.36 -16.91
C THR A 178 6.37 -4.95 -15.74
N LEU A 179 6.97 -5.01 -14.54
CA LEU A 179 6.31 -5.54 -13.34
C LEU A 179 5.09 -4.72 -12.94
N VAL A 180 5.18 -3.38 -13.02
CA VAL A 180 4.06 -2.47 -12.73
C VAL A 180 2.95 -2.66 -13.77
N ALA A 181 3.26 -2.78 -15.06
CA ALA A 181 2.28 -3.04 -16.09
C ALA A 181 1.54 -4.38 -15.88
N LEU A 182 2.28 -5.44 -15.55
CA LEU A 182 1.71 -6.74 -15.21
C LEU A 182 0.86 -6.69 -13.93
N HIS A 183 1.31 -5.95 -12.92
CA HIS A 183 0.57 -5.75 -11.67
C HIS A 183 -0.76 -5.04 -11.90
N VAL A 184 -0.75 -3.96 -12.69
CA VAL A 184 -1.98 -3.24 -13.07
C VAL A 184 -2.90 -4.13 -13.89
N ALA A 185 -2.38 -4.84 -14.89
CA ALA A 185 -3.17 -5.76 -15.71
C ALA A 185 -3.81 -6.88 -14.86
N ALA A 186 -3.08 -7.43 -13.90
CA ALA A 186 -3.62 -8.43 -12.96
C ALA A 186 -4.73 -7.83 -12.08
N ALA A 187 -4.55 -6.61 -11.55
CA ALA A 187 -5.55 -5.93 -10.75
C ALA A 187 -6.85 -5.67 -11.55
N LEU A 188 -6.71 -5.20 -12.80
CA LEU A 188 -7.84 -5.00 -13.71
C LEU A 188 -8.54 -6.31 -14.07
N LYS A 189 -7.79 -7.38 -14.36
CA LYS A 189 -8.35 -8.72 -14.59
C LYS A 189 -9.16 -9.18 -13.39
N HIS A 190 -8.64 -9.05 -12.17
CA HIS A 190 -9.35 -9.43 -10.95
C HIS A 190 -10.64 -8.60 -10.76
N HIS A 191 -10.62 -7.32 -11.11
CA HIS A 191 -11.77 -6.45 -10.98
C HIS A 191 -12.85 -6.75 -12.03
N PHE A 192 -12.49 -6.80 -13.32
CA PHE A 192 -13.47 -6.88 -14.41
C PHE A 192 -13.85 -8.33 -14.75
N VAL A 193 -12.91 -9.28 -14.72
CA VAL A 193 -13.13 -10.65 -15.13
C VAL A 193 -13.52 -11.54 -13.94
N SER A 194 -12.72 -11.51 -12.87
CA SER A 194 -12.97 -12.36 -11.70
C SER A 194 -13.99 -11.76 -10.74
N LYS A 195 -14.38 -10.47 -10.91
CA LYS A 195 -15.36 -9.73 -10.12
C LYS A 195 -15.15 -9.86 -8.61
N ASN A 196 -13.88 -9.91 -8.18
CA ASN A 196 -13.53 -9.99 -6.77
C ASN A 196 -13.11 -8.62 -6.22
N ASP A 197 -13.19 -8.44 -4.89
CA ASP A 197 -13.01 -7.14 -4.23
C ASP A 197 -11.54 -6.76 -3.97
N VAL A 198 -10.57 -7.39 -4.67
CA VAL A 198 -9.13 -7.10 -4.47
C VAL A 198 -8.81 -5.64 -4.74
N LEU A 199 -9.29 -5.07 -5.85
CA LEU A 199 -9.09 -3.65 -6.16
C LEU A 199 -9.86 -2.75 -5.19
N ARG A 200 -11.08 -3.14 -4.82
CA ARG A 200 -11.91 -2.41 -3.84
C ARG A 200 -11.26 -2.33 -2.46
N SER A 201 -10.53 -3.36 -2.04
CA SER A 201 -9.83 -3.35 -0.75
C SER A 201 -8.76 -2.26 -0.66
N MET A 202 -8.21 -1.82 -1.82
CA MET A 202 -7.22 -0.74 -1.95
C MET A 202 -7.82 0.60 -2.39
N ALA A 203 -9.12 0.66 -2.76
CA ALA A 203 -9.78 1.91 -3.13
C ALA A 203 -9.81 2.90 -1.95
N LEU A 204 -9.59 4.19 -2.23
CA LEU A 204 -9.61 5.26 -1.23
C LEU A 204 -11.03 5.54 -0.73
N SER A 205 -12.06 5.26 -1.56
CA SER A 205 -13.46 5.45 -1.19
C SER A 205 -13.95 4.26 -0.38
N THR A 206 -14.28 4.50 0.88
CA THR A 206 -15.16 3.64 1.66
C THR A 206 -16.60 3.95 1.22
N SER A 207 -17.16 3.17 0.31
CA SER A 207 -18.60 3.18 0.09
C SER A 207 -19.28 2.91 1.44
N LYS A 208 -19.96 3.92 2.00
CA LYS A 208 -20.90 3.71 3.09
C LYS A 208 -21.95 2.73 2.56
N GLN A 209 -21.92 1.51 3.07
CA GLN A 209 -23.08 0.62 2.94
C GLN A 209 -24.18 1.21 3.82
N ASN A 210 -25.18 1.78 3.18
CA ASN A 210 -26.49 2.05 3.80
C ASN A 210 -27.19 0.72 4.07
#